data_bbe1b5910d124898cc8a291103746660
#
_entry.id   bbe1b5910d124898cc8a291103746660
#
_cell.length_a   1.000
_cell.length_b   1.000
_cell.length_c   1.000
_cell.angle_alpha   90.00
_cell.angle_beta   90.00
_cell.angle_gamma   90.00
#
_symmetry.space_group_name_H-M   'P 1'
#
loop_
_entity.id
_entity.type
_entity.pdbx_description
1 polymer ?
#
loop_
_entity_poly.entity_id
_entity_poly.type
_entity_poly.pdbx_seq_one_letter_code
_entity_poly.pdbx_strand_id
1 'polypeptide(L)'
;SLCTPLQSISNVKMNFFKVYDSFFRVVSGLGGKESLVLDFLVCAMQSGNNMYVGTMKKIAVNINSSKATVQRAMDSLADKGFVAMQLDGVWLINPSMVIKGNRSKEKVLMDKFILIQREYDEKRKARKNSKRKEADKEKAAA
;
A
#
# COMPACT_ATOMS: atom_id res chain seq x y z
N SER A 1 -2.29 -9.93 12.54
CA SER A 1 -3.57 -10.60 12.59
C SER A 1 -4.50 -10.05 11.50
N LEU A 2 -5.33 -10.89 10.97
CA LEU A 2 -6.30 -10.53 9.95
C LEU A 2 -7.52 -9.89 10.60
N CYS A 3 -8.13 -8.94 9.87
CA CYS A 3 -9.27 -8.18 10.37
C CYS A 3 -10.53 -8.98 10.61
N THR A 4 -10.65 -10.13 9.98
CA THR A 4 -11.88 -10.91 10.02
C THR A 4 -11.70 -12.14 10.88
N PRO A 5 -12.33 -12.21 12.05
CA PRO A 5 -12.28 -13.41 12.86
C PRO A 5 -13.03 -14.56 12.16
N LEU A 6 -12.54 -15.76 12.33
CA LEU A 6 -13.13 -16.96 11.74
C LEU A 6 -14.42 -17.42 12.43
N GLN A 7 -14.81 -16.72 13.48
CA GLN A 7 -16.03 -17.03 14.23
C GLN A 7 -17.26 -16.53 13.42
N SER A 8 -18.34 -17.18 13.48
CA SER A 8 -19.61 -16.79 12.85
C SER A 8 -19.65 -16.97 11.33
N ILE A 9 -19.08 -18.04 10.85
CA ILE A 9 -19.05 -18.35 9.42
C ILE A 9 -20.45 -18.59 8.85
N SER A 10 -21.40 -19.04 9.66
CA SER A 10 -22.69 -19.53 9.17
C SER A 10 -23.70 -18.45 8.76
N ASN A 11 -23.59 -17.21 9.26
CA ASN A 11 -24.64 -16.20 9.08
C ASN A 11 -24.14 -14.83 8.64
N VAL A 12 -22.87 -14.67 8.29
CA VAL A 12 -22.30 -13.39 7.95
C VAL A 12 -21.81 -13.38 6.50
N LYS A 13 -22.16 -12.33 5.76
CA LYS A 13 -21.52 -12.06 4.48
C LYS A 13 -20.04 -11.84 4.74
N MET A 14 -19.25 -12.84 4.43
CA MET A 14 -17.80 -12.71 4.57
C MET A 14 -17.21 -11.98 3.38
N ASN A 15 -16.42 -10.95 3.68
CA ASN A 15 -15.54 -10.38 2.69
C ASN A 15 -14.32 -11.29 2.56
N PHE A 16 -14.25 -12.03 1.46
CA PHE A 16 -13.14 -12.91 1.22
C PHE A 16 -11.94 -12.14 0.71
N PHE A 17 -10.78 -12.49 1.25
CA PHE A 17 -9.51 -12.11 0.68
C PHE A 17 -8.99 -13.25 -0.16
N LYS A 18 -8.57 -12.97 -1.39
CA LYS A 18 -7.73 -13.88 -2.12
C LYS A 18 -6.28 -13.44 -1.95
N VAL A 19 -5.46 -14.31 -1.39
CA VAL A 19 -4.05 -14.08 -1.17
C VAL A 19 -3.26 -15.04 -2.04
N TYR A 20 -2.33 -14.51 -2.79
CA TYR A 20 -1.49 -15.31 -3.69
C TYR A 20 -0.22 -15.78 -2.99
N ASP A 21 0.34 -16.89 -3.44
CA ASP A 21 1.55 -17.48 -2.83
C ASP A 21 2.71 -16.49 -2.73
N SER A 22 2.87 -15.63 -3.74
CA SER A 22 3.90 -14.61 -3.77
C SER A 22 3.79 -13.60 -2.62
N PHE A 23 2.57 -13.36 -2.13
CA PHE A 23 2.33 -12.44 -1.03
C PHE A 23 3.08 -12.86 0.24
N PHE A 24 2.96 -14.13 0.62
CA PHE A 24 3.61 -14.62 1.84
C PHE A 24 5.14 -14.58 1.75
N ARG A 25 5.71 -14.86 0.58
CA ARG A 25 7.16 -14.75 0.38
C ARG A 25 7.66 -13.34 0.58
N VAL A 26 6.96 -12.38 0.01
CA VAL A 26 7.39 -10.97 0.08
C VAL A 26 7.15 -10.40 1.46
N VAL A 27 6.04 -10.72 2.09
CA VAL A 27 5.72 -10.27 3.45
C VAL A 27 6.74 -10.77 4.46
N SER A 28 7.28 -11.98 4.30
CA SER A 28 8.30 -12.51 5.20
C SER A 28 9.60 -11.69 5.18
N GLY A 29 9.86 -10.94 4.12
CA GLY A 29 11.02 -10.06 4.01
C GLY A 29 10.77 -8.62 4.49
N LEU A 30 9.57 -8.30 4.97
CA LEU A 30 9.26 -6.95 5.43
C LEU A 30 9.73 -6.71 6.86
N GLY A 31 10.11 -5.47 7.15
CA GLY A 31 10.34 -5.00 8.51
C GLY A 31 9.06 -4.96 9.32
N GLY A 32 9.19 -4.87 10.66
CA GLY A 32 8.03 -4.90 11.56
C GLY A 32 7.00 -3.80 11.29
N LYS A 33 7.44 -2.57 11.05
CA LYS A 33 6.55 -1.45 10.77
C LYS A 33 5.91 -1.54 9.39
N GLU A 34 6.67 -1.99 8.39
CA GLU A 34 6.13 -2.23 7.04
C GLU A 34 5.02 -3.28 7.07
N SER A 35 5.23 -4.37 7.81
CA SER A 35 4.23 -5.43 7.98
C SER A 35 2.96 -4.92 8.64
N LEU A 36 3.09 -4.08 9.66
CA LEU A 36 1.94 -3.49 10.35
C LEU A 36 1.16 -2.54 9.44
N VAL A 37 1.85 -1.74 8.65
CA VAL A 37 1.21 -0.83 7.69
C VAL A 37 0.47 -1.64 6.63
N LEU A 38 1.11 -2.66 6.06
CA LEU A 38 0.50 -3.50 5.05
C LEU A 38 -0.73 -4.24 5.58
N ASP A 39 -0.63 -4.80 6.78
CA ASP A 39 -1.77 -5.45 7.44
C ASP A 39 -2.93 -4.47 7.60
N PHE A 40 -2.67 -3.26 8.07
CA PHE A 40 -3.69 -2.23 8.19
C PHE A 40 -4.34 -1.91 6.84
N LEU A 41 -3.54 -1.72 5.79
CA LEU A 41 -4.04 -1.38 4.46
C LEU A 41 -4.92 -2.49 3.88
N VAL A 42 -4.48 -3.74 4.00
CA VAL A 42 -5.25 -4.89 3.51
C VAL A 42 -6.59 -4.98 4.24
N CYS A 43 -6.57 -4.75 5.55
CA CYS A 43 -7.79 -4.77 6.35
C CYS A 43 -8.73 -3.62 6.04
N ALA A 44 -8.20 -2.44 5.82
CA ALA A 44 -8.97 -1.21 5.65
C ALA A 44 -9.35 -0.90 4.20
N MET A 45 -8.73 -1.58 3.22
CA MET A 45 -9.05 -1.32 1.82
C MET A 45 -10.48 -1.72 1.49
N GLN A 46 -11.07 -0.99 0.56
CA GLN A 46 -12.44 -1.22 0.12
C GLN A 46 -12.54 -2.50 -0.71
N SER A 47 -13.63 -3.21 -0.52
CA SER A 47 -13.96 -4.38 -1.34
C SER A 47 -14.31 -3.93 -2.76
N GLY A 48 -13.83 -4.65 -3.75
CA GLY A 48 -14.15 -4.43 -5.16
C GLY A 48 -13.21 -3.48 -5.91
N ASN A 49 -12.48 -2.61 -5.22
CA ASN A 49 -11.55 -1.67 -5.87
C ASN A 49 -10.14 -1.67 -5.30
N ASN A 50 -9.87 -2.41 -4.24
CA ASN A 50 -8.57 -2.48 -3.56
C ASN A 50 -8.01 -1.10 -3.16
N MET A 51 -8.89 -0.15 -2.85
CA MET A 51 -8.47 1.20 -2.50
C MET A 51 -8.55 1.44 -1.00
N TYR A 52 -7.51 2.03 -0.47
CA TYR A 52 -7.53 2.62 0.86
C TYR A 52 -7.68 4.14 0.73
N VAL A 53 -8.69 4.71 1.37
CA VAL A 53 -8.91 6.15 1.42
C VAL A 53 -8.76 6.61 2.86
N GLY A 54 -7.78 7.45 3.12
CA GLY A 54 -7.52 7.96 4.46
C GLY A 54 -6.17 8.64 4.54
N THR A 55 -5.88 9.17 5.74
CA THR A 55 -4.64 9.90 5.99
C THR A 55 -3.55 8.97 6.55
N MET A 56 -2.31 9.36 6.39
CA MET A 56 -1.19 8.67 7.05
C MET A 56 -1.27 8.79 8.57
N LYS A 57 -1.84 9.88 9.07
CA LYS A 57 -2.08 10.06 10.50
C LYS A 57 -2.99 8.96 11.06
N LYS A 58 -4.04 8.60 10.34
CA LYS A 58 -4.95 7.53 10.73
C LYS A 58 -4.22 6.19 10.80
N ILE A 59 -3.36 5.90 9.84
CA ILE A 59 -2.52 4.70 9.87
C ILE A 59 -1.61 4.73 11.10
N ALA A 60 -0.94 5.85 11.32
CA ALA A 60 0.00 6.03 12.43
C ALA A 60 -0.67 5.78 13.79
N VAL A 61 -1.87 6.30 13.98
CA VAL A 61 -2.63 6.06 15.21
C VAL A 61 -2.95 4.58 15.37
N ASN A 62 -3.38 3.91 14.31
CA ASN A 62 -3.78 2.50 14.37
C ASN A 62 -2.61 1.55 14.65
N ILE A 63 -1.43 1.84 14.16
CA ILE A 63 -0.24 1.01 14.38
C ILE A 63 0.64 1.53 15.53
N ASN A 64 0.19 2.55 16.24
CA ASN A 64 0.91 3.18 17.35
C ASN A 64 2.33 3.61 16.95
N SER A 65 2.42 4.40 15.89
CA SER A 65 3.68 4.91 15.34
C SER A 65 3.55 6.36 14.92
N SER A 66 4.67 6.98 14.56
CA SER A 66 4.68 8.35 14.06
C SER A 66 4.29 8.40 12.58
N LYS A 67 3.82 9.57 12.13
CA LYS A 67 3.54 9.82 10.71
C LYS A 67 4.78 9.63 9.85
N ALA A 68 5.95 10.05 10.32
CA ALA A 68 7.20 9.87 9.60
C ALA A 68 7.53 8.38 9.39
N THR A 69 7.29 7.54 10.39
CA THR A 69 7.48 6.10 10.29
C THR A 69 6.55 5.49 9.24
N VAL A 70 5.28 5.91 9.24
CA VAL A 70 4.29 5.48 8.24
C VAL A 70 4.73 5.90 6.84
N GLN A 71 5.19 7.13 6.67
CA GLN A 71 5.65 7.62 5.38
C GLN A 71 6.80 6.76 4.83
N ARG A 72 7.78 6.46 5.68
CA ARG A 72 8.90 5.58 5.27
C ARG A 72 8.44 4.18 4.93
N ALA A 73 7.50 3.63 5.70
CA ALA A 73 6.94 2.31 5.43
C ALA A 73 6.17 2.30 4.11
N MET A 74 5.37 3.33 3.83
CA MET A 74 4.63 3.45 2.58
C MET A 74 5.57 3.57 1.38
N ASP A 75 6.63 4.35 1.49
CA ASP A 75 7.64 4.48 0.44
C ASP A 75 8.32 3.13 0.17
N SER A 76 8.66 2.40 1.20
CA SER A 76 9.26 1.07 1.07
C SER A 76 8.30 0.06 0.43
N LEU A 77 7.03 0.08 0.84
CA LEU A 77 6.01 -0.79 0.26
C LEU A 77 5.76 -0.45 -1.21
N ALA A 78 5.82 0.82 -1.58
CA ALA A 78 5.71 1.26 -2.98
C ALA A 78 6.91 0.79 -3.80
N ASP A 79 8.12 0.88 -3.26
CA ASP A 79 9.33 0.38 -3.91
C ASP A 79 9.26 -1.13 -4.18
N LYS A 80 8.62 -1.86 -3.29
CA LYS A 80 8.43 -3.31 -3.41
C LYS A 80 7.22 -3.69 -4.29
N GLY A 81 6.47 -2.71 -4.78
CA GLY A 81 5.33 -2.94 -5.66
C GLY A 81 4.04 -3.33 -4.98
N PHE A 82 3.91 -3.16 -3.66
CA PHE A 82 2.69 -3.49 -2.94
C PHE A 82 1.60 -2.45 -3.07
N VAL A 83 1.96 -1.18 -3.12
CA VAL A 83 1.01 -0.07 -3.10
C VAL A 83 1.40 1.00 -4.13
N ALA A 84 0.41 1.77 -4.56
CA ALA A 84 0.63 2.95 -5.39
C ALA A 84 -0.37 4.03 -5.00
N MET A 85 0.08 5.27 -4.93
CA MET A 85 -0.78 6.41 -4.60
C MET A 85 -1.40 6.98 -5.87
N GLN A 86 -2.72 7.03 -5.90
CA GLN A 86 -3.45 7.64 -7.00
C GLN A 86 -3.58 9.16 -6.83
N LEU A 87 -4.01 9.54 -5.65
CA LEU A 87 -4.18 10.93 -5.21
C LEU A 87 -3.72 11.00 -3.76
N ASP A 88 -3.57 12.22 -3.26
CA ASP A 88 -3.29 12.40 -1.84
C ASP A 88 -4.39 11.77 -0.98
N GLY A 89 -4.00 10.84 -0.12
CA GLY A 89 -4.93 10.09 0.71
C GLY A 89 -5.66 8.94 0.03
N VAL A 90 -5.33 8.62 -1.23
CA VAL A 90 -5.94 7.50 -1.97
C VAL A 90 -4.85 6.56 -2.46
N TRP A 91 -4.84 5.35 -1.90
CA TRP A 91 -3.84 4.34 -2.18
C TRP A 91 -4.47 3.09 -2.77
N LEU A 92 -3.82 2.50 -3.76
CA LEU A 92 -4.22 1.21 -4.30
C LEU A 92 -3.27 0.13 -3.79
N ILE A 93 -3.86 -0.99 -3.40
CA ILE A 93 -3.10 -2.17 -3.00
C ILE A 93 -3.03 -3.12 -4.20
N ASN A 94 -1.86 -3.69 -4.44
CA ASN A 94 -1.60 -4.50 -5.63
C ASN A 94 -2.52 -5.71 -5.71
N PRO A 95 -3.42 -5.78 -6.71
CA PRO A 95 -4.37 -6.90 -6.85
C PRO A 95 -3.71 -8.24 -7.17
N SER A 96 -2.47 -8.25 -7.65
CA SER A 96 -1.75 -9.50 -7.91
C SER A 96 -1.28 -10.19 -6.64
N MET A 97 -1.31 -9.49 -5.52
CA MET A 97 -0.89 -10.03 -4.22
C MET A 97 -2.07 -10.38 -3.34
N VAL A 98 -3.07 -9.51 -3.28
CA VAL A 98 -4.27 -9.70 -2.47
C VAL A 98 -5.45 -8.99 -3.12
N ILE A 99 -6.60 -9.65 -3.16
CA ILE A 99 -7.85 -9.06 -3.64
C ILE A 99 -8.89 -9.20 -2.56
N LYS A 100 -9.62 -8.11 -2.33
CA LYS A 100 -10.76 -8.07 -1.44
C LYS A 100 -12.03 -7.90 -2.26
N GLY A 101 -12.91 -8.89 -2.21
CA GLY A 101 -14.16 -8.88 -2.96
C GLY A 101 -14.15 -9.80 -4.17
N ASN A 102 -14.84 -9.41 -5.24
CA ASN A 102 -15.10 -10.28 -6.36
C ASN A 102 -13.88 -10.41 -7.31
N ARG A 103 -13.49 -11.65 -7.53
CA ARG A 103 -12.37 -12.04 -8.37
C ARG A 103 -12.54 -11.69 -9.86
N SER A 104 -13.79 -11.50 -10.32
CA SER A 104 -14.07 -11.18 -11.73
C SER A 104 -13.48 -9.84 -12.18
N LYS A 105 -13.16 -8.95 -11.23
CA LYS A 105 -12.58 -7.62 -11.51
C LYS A 105 -11.04 -7.60 -11.44
N GLU A 106 -10.41 -8.73 -11.22
CA GLU A 106 -8.96 -8.81 -11.03
C GLU A 106 -8.17 -8.17 -12.17
N LYS A 107 -8.52 -8.49 -13.42
CA LYS A 107 -7.84 -7.94 -14.59
C LYS A 107 -7.99 -6.42 -14.70
N VAL A 108 -9.19 -5.92 -14.49
CA VAL A 108 -9.48 -4.47 -14.55
C VAL A 108 -8.71 -3.74 -13.45
N LEU A 109 -8.73 -4.29 -12.24
CA LEU A 109 -7.99 -3.71 -11.11
C LEU A 109 -6.49 -3.73 -11.35
N MET A 110 -5.97 -4.80 -11.93
CA MET A 110 -4.55 -4.92 -12.21
C MET A 110 -4.10 -3.92 -13.28
N ASP A 111 -4.87 -3.76 -14.34
CA ASP A 111 -4.59 -2.77 -15.39
C ASP A 111 -4.58 -1.36 -14.80
N LYS A 112 -5.54 -1.03 -13.95
CA LYS A 112 -5.60 0.25 -13.25
C LYS A 112 -4.39 0.44 -12.33
N PHE A 113 -4.03 -0.57 -11.57
CA PHE A 113 -2.89 -0.51 -10.65
C PHE A 113 -1.59 -0.24 -11.39
N ILE A 114 -1.35 -0.93 -12.50
CA ILE A 114 -0.14 -0.76 -13.32
C ILE A 114 -0.01 0.69 -13.82
N LEU A 115 -1.09 1.28 -14.31
CA LEU A 115 -1.08 2.67 -14.77
C LEU A 115 -0.77 3.64 -13.64
N ILE A 116 -1.43 3.48 -12.50
CA ILE A 116 -1.23 4.35 -11.33
C ILE A 116 0.16 4.17 -10.76
N GLN A 117 0.65 2.95 -10.68
CA GLN A 117 2.00 2.65 -10.23
C GLN A 117 3.04 3.35 -11.08
N ARG A 118 2.88 3.30 -12.40
CA ARG A 118 3.80 3.97 -13.33
C ARG A 118 3.83 5.48 -13.11
N GLU A 119 2.67 6.11 -13.03
CA GLU A 119 2.58 7.55 -12.76
C GLU A 119 3.17 7.93 -11.41
N TYR A 120 2.89 7.14 -10.38
CA TYR A 120 3.40 7.38 -9.04
C TYR A 120 4.92 7.23 -8.99
N ASP A 121 5.47 6.19 -9.61
CA ASP A 121 6.92 5.98 -9.66
C ASP A 121 7.64 7.11 -10.40
N GLU A 122 7.06 7.62 -11.48
CA GLU A 122 7.59 8.79 -12.19
C GLU A 122 7.63 10.03 -11.31
N LYS A 123 6.55 10.29 -10.57
CA LYS A 123 6.49 11.41 -9.61
C LYS A 123 7.53 11.26 -8.50
N ARG A 124 7.72 10.06 -7.99
CA ARG A 124 8.71 9.78 -6.96
C ARG A 124 10.14 10.00 -7.46
N LYS A 125 10.45 9.56 -8.67
CA LYS A 125 11.74 9.80 -9.33
C LYS A 125 12.00 11.29 -9.54
N ALA A 126 11.01 12.03 -9.99
CA ALA A 126 11.11 13.48 -10.18
C ALA A 126 11.41 14.19 -8.85
N ARG A 127 10.77 13.80 -7.75
CA ARG A 127 11.05 14.35 -6.41
C ARG A 127 12.48 14.06 -5.97
N LYS A 128 12.95 12.84 -6.15
CA LYS A 128 14.33 12.45 -5.79
C LYS A 128 15.35 13.24 -6.61
N ASN A 129 15.11 13.43 -7.89
CA ASN A 129 16.01 14.21 -8.76
C ASN A 129 16.03 15.68 -8.37
N SER A 130 14.89 16.30 -8.04
CA SER A 130 14.81 17.67 -7.54
C SER A 130 15.61 17.86 -6.25
N LYS A 131 15.45 16.95 -5.30
CA LYS A 131 16.21 16.98 -4.05
C LYS A 131 17.71 16.83 -4.27
N ARG A 132 18.13 15.97 -5.19
CA ARG A 132 19.53 15.82 -5.57
C ARG A 132 20.11 17.10 -6.16
N LYS A 133 19.39 17.74 -7.08
CA LYS A 133 19.82 18.99 -7.70
C LYS A 133 19.95 20.11 -6.66
N GLU A 134 19.05 20.22 -5.72
CA GLU A 134 19.14 21.18 -4.62
C GLU A 134 20.33 20.92 -3.72
N ALA A 135 20.55 19.66 -3.33
CA ALA A 135 21.69 19.26 -2.52
C ALA A 135 23.02 19.54 -3.22
N ASP A 136 23.12 19.27 -4.52
CA ASP A 136 24.31 19.56 -5.32
C ASP A 136 24.54 21.06 -5.45
N LYS A 137 23.49 21.87 -5.59
CA LYS A 137 23.60 23.34 -5.59
C LYS A 137 24.08 23.87 -4.26
N GLU A 138 23.58 23.36 -3.15
CA GLU A 138 24.05 23.77 -1.81
C GLU A 138 25.51 23.41 -1.59
N LYS A 139 25.95 22.23 -2.03
CA LYS A 139 27.35 21.83 -1.96
C LYS A 139 28.24 22.68 -2.84
N ALA A 140 27.77 23.10 -4.01
CA ALA A 140 28.53 23.97 -4.92
C ALA A 140 28.57 25.41 -4.44
N ALA A 141 27.62 25.87 -3.65
CA ALA A 141 27.56 27.22 -3.08
C ALA A 141 28.40 27.38 -1.77
N ALA A 142 28.79 26.26 -1.19
CA ALA A 142 29.62 26.26 0.03
C ALA A 142 31.15 26.31 -0.33
#